data_1bc14728d6f78eebc2b6afde2232f844
#
_entry.id   1bc14728d6f78eebc2b6afde2232f844
#
_cell.length_a   1.000
_cell.length_b   1.000
_cell.length_c   1.000
_cell.angle_alpha   90.00
_cell.angle_beta   90.00
_cell.angle_gamma   90.00
#
_symmetry.space_group_name_H-M   'P 1'
#
loop_
_entity.id
_entity.type
_entity.pdbx_description
1 polymer ?
#
loop_
_entity_poly.entity_id
_entity_poly.type
_entity_poly.pdbx_seq_one_letter_code
_entity_poly.pdbx_strand_id
1 'polypeptide(L)'
;MKVTVFGIGYVGLVQAAVLAEVGHEVLCIDVDAKKVENLKKGQIPIYEPGLTPLVQQNYEAGRLMFSTNAEDGVAHAQVQFIAVGTPPDEDGSADLKYVTAVARTISQYMTEPKIVIDKSTVPVGTADKVRKVMTDVLAQRGCQIDFNVISNPEFLKEGAAVADCMRPERIVIGTDNPDAIEPIRELYEPFNRNHDRMILMDIRSAELTKYAANCMLATKISFMNEMANLAELLGADIEKVRQGIGSDSRIGYHFIYPGCGYGGSCFPKDVQALIRTAEQIGYQPKILQAVEQVNYQQKYKLSAYIQRHFGDDLAGKTFALWGLSFKPNTDDMREASSRVLMEQLWAAGAKIKAYDPEAMNETQRIYGHRDDLELMGTKEGTLHGSDALVICTEWQNFRAPDFDLIKASLKSPVIFDGRNLYDPERLDKRGFTYYAIGRGASIDPVL
;
A
#
# COMPACT_ATOMS: atom_id res chain seq x y z
N MET A 1 -24.99 14.86 5.51
CA MET A 1 -25.09 14.11 6.79
C MET A 1 -23.93 14.48 7.71
N LYS A 2 -24.07 14.25 9.02
CA LYS A 2 -22.93 14.24 9.95
C LYS A 2 -22.29 12.85 10.00
N VAL A 3 -20.96 12.82 10.06
CA VAL A 3 -20.16 11.58 10.08
C VAL A 3 -19.02 11.75 11.08
N THR A 4 -18.73 10.70 11.83
CA THR A 4 -17.52 10.62 12.68
C THR A 4 -16.58 9.56 12.13
N VAL A 5 -15.28 9.88 12.07
CA VAL A 5 -14.23 8.95 11.65
C VAL A 5 -13.21 8.79 12.76
N PHE A 6 -13.10 7.59 13.31
CA PHE A 6 -12.08 7.23 14.28
C PHE A 6 -10.83 6.69 13.58
N GLY A 7 -9.71 7.33 13.82
CA GLY A 7 -8.42 7.08 13.18
C GLY A 7 -8.17 7.99 11.99
N ILE A 8 -7.09 8.78 12.08
CA ILE A 8 -6.63 9.67 11.01
C ILE A 8 -5.29 9.17 10.43
N GLY A 9 -5.22 7.86 10.23
CA GLY A 9 -4.23 7.25 9.37
C GLY A 9 -4.53 7.50 7.89
N TYR A 10 -3.85 6.78 7.01
CA TYR A 10 -4.00 6.95 5.57
C TYR A 10 -5.45 6.83 5.10
N VAL A 11 -6.09 5.72 5.40
CA VAL A 11 -7.48 5.43 4.98
C VAL A 11 -8.47 6.41 5.61
N GLY A 12 -8.37 6.63 6.92
CA GLY A 12 -9.31 7.48 7.65
C GLY A 12 -9.26 8.94 7.19
N LEU A 13 -8.07 9.49 6.98
CA LEU A 13 -7.92 10.89 6.54
C LEU A 13 -8.41 11.09 5.11
N VAL A 14 -8.07 10.19 4.18
CA VAL A 14 -8.56 10.25 2.78
C VAL A 14 -10.07 10.13 2.74
N GLN A 15 -10.64 9.15 3.44
CA GLN A 15 -12.09 8.95 3.49
C GLN A 15 -12.81 10.17 4.07
N ALA A 16 -12.30 10.71 5.18
CA ALA A 16 -12.88 11.89 5.83
C ALA A 16 -12.85 13.12 4.92
N ALA A 17 -11.71 13.40 4.28
CA ALA A 17 -11.55 14.53 3.38
C ALA A 17 -12.49 14.43 2.17
N VAL A 18 -12.63 13.24 1.59
CA VAL A 18 -13.52 13.02 0.44
C VAL A 18 -14.99 13.10 0.84
N LEU A 19 -15.40 12.59 2.00
CA LEU A 19 -16.77 12.75 2.51
C LEU A 19 -17.09 14.23 2.79
N ALA A 20 -16.14 15.00 3.33
CA ALA A 20 -16.30 16.44 3.53
C ALA A 20 -16.43 17.19 2.20
N GLU A 21 -15.66 16.80 1.18
CA GLU A 21 -15.70 17.41 -0.16
C GLU A 21 -17.05 17.26 -0.84
N VAL A 22 -17.72 16.13 -0.67
CA VAL A 22 -19.05 15.92 -1.24
C VAL A 22 -20.19 16.52 -0.39
N GLY A 23 -19.86 17.22 0.71
CA GLY A 23 -20.80 18.02 1.48
C GLY A 23 -21.23 17.43 2.83
N HIS A 24 -20.65 16.33 3.27
CA HIS A 24 -20.87 15.82 4.63
C HIS A 24 -20.10 16.68 5.66
N GLU A 25 -20.61 16.72 6.89
CA GLU A 25 -19.94 17.35 8.04
C GLU A 25 -19.21 16.25 8.81
N VAL A 26 -17.88 16.26 8.73
CA VAL A 26 -17.04 15.16 9.20
C VAL A 26 -16.19 15.58 10.40
N LEU A 27 -16.33 14.88 11.52
CA LEU A 27 -15.45 15.00 12.68
C LEU A 27 -14.52 13.78 12.77
N CYS A 28 -13.23 14.05 12.71
CA CYS A 28 -12.18 13.05 12.84
C CYS A 28 -11.68 12.99 14.29
N ILE A 29 -11.59 11.79 14.85
CA ILE A 29 -11.07 11.53 16.19
C ILE A 29 -9.80 10.69 16.09
N ASP A 30 -8.73 11.15 16.76
CA ASP A 30 -7.50 10.37 16.91
C ASP A 30 -6.93 10.60 18.32
N VAL A 31 -6.27 9.59 18.86
CA VAL A 31 -5.64 9.64 20.19
C VAL A 31 -4.34 10.43 20.17
N ASP A 32 -3.72 10.61 19.02
CA ASP A 32 -2.47 11.37 18.84
C ASP A 32 -2.75 12.88 18.77
N ALA A 33 -2.59 13.55 19.92
CA ALA A 33 -2.81 14.99 20.04
C ALA A 33 -1.90 15.81 19.11
N LYS A 34 -0.65 15.36 18.90
CA LYS A 34 0.29 16.06 18.01
C LYS A 34 -0.16 15.99 16.56
N LYS A 35 -0.62 14.85 16.12
CA LYS A 35 -1.20 14.66 14.79
C LYS A 35 -2.42 15.55 14.58
N VAL A 36 -3.34 15.58 15.55
CA VAL A 36 -4.54 16.43 15.52
C VAL A 36 -4.16 17.91 15.42
N GLU A 37 -3.23 18.38 16.23
CA GLU A 37 -2.75 19.76 16.21
C GLU A 37 -2.06 20.13 14.89
N ASN A 38 -1.27 19.24 14.32
CA ASN A 38 -0.63 19.46 13.02
C ASN A 38 -1.68 19.59 11.90
N LEU A 39 -2.69 18.71 11.90
CA LEU A 39 -3.77 18.77 10.93
C LEU A 39 -4.57 20.07 11.02
N LYS A 40 -4.86 20.57 12.22
CA LYS A 40 -5.50 21.88 12.43
C LYS A 40 -4.67 23.06 11.88
N LYS A 41 -3.36 22.88 11.78
CA LYS A 41 -2.42 23.85 11.18
C LYS A 41 -2.22 23.64 9.68
N GLY A 42 -2.93 22.70 9.07
CA GLY A 42 -2.80 22.37 7.65
C GLY A 42 -1.57 21.52 7.31
N GLN A 43 -0.92 20.92 8.32
CA GLN A 43 0.21 20.03 8.14
C GLN A 43 -0.29 18.58 8.04
N ILE A 44 -0.23 18.03 6.83
CA ILE A 44 -0.76 16.69 6.54
C ILE A 44 0.35 15.66 6.80
N PRO A 45 0.10 14.63 7.64
CA PRO A 45 1.15 13.71 8.09
C PRO A 45 1.52 12.61 7.08
N ILE A 46 0.83 12.58 5.94
CA ILE A 46 1.03 11.58 4.88
C ILE A 46 1.18 12.26 3.53
N TYR A 47 2.01 11.69 2.67
CA TYR A 47 2.09 12.10 1.28
C TYR A 47 1.04 11.33 0.45
N GLU A 48 0.12 12.07 -0.16
CA GLU A 48 -0.85 11.54 -1.12
C GLU A 48 -1.23 12.64 -2.12
N PRO A 49 -1.10 12.40 -3.43
CA PRO A 49 -1.46 13.39 -4.44
C PRO A 49 -2.88 13.93 -4.28
N GLY A 50 -3.03 15.26 -4.19
CA GLY A 50 -4.32 15.94 -4.07
C GLY A 50 -4.90 16.00 -2.66
N LEU A 51 -4.33 15.32 -1.66
CA LEU A 51 -4.90 15.26 -0.31
C LEU A 51 -4.73 16.58 0.46
N THR A 52 -3.55 17.17 0.43
CA THR A 52 -3.25 18.40 1.19
C THR A 52 -4.23 19.53 0.91
N PRO A 53 -4.45 19.97 -0.35
CA PRO A 53 -5.42 21.04 -0.64
C PRO A 53 -6.85 20.63 -0.26
N LEU A 54 -7.20 19.35 -0.44
CA LEU A 54 -8.53 18.86 -0.11
C LEU A 54 -8.82 18.96 1.39
N VAL A 55 -7.87 18.55 2.24
CA VAL A 55 -7.99 18.67 3.70
C VAL A 55 -8.07 20.14 4.13
N GLN A 56 -7.16 20.98 3.63
CA GLN A 56 -7.09 22.40 4.01
C GLN A 56 -8.38 23.14 3.65
N GLN A 57 -8.87 23.00 2.43
CA GLN A 57 -10.10 23.64 1.96
C GLN A 57 -11.33 23.22 2.77
N ASN A 58 -11.46 21.93 3.07
CA ASN A 58 -12.59 21.43 3.83
C ASN A 58 -12.52 21.78 5.33
N TYR A 59 -11.31 21.86 5.88
CA TYR A 59 -11.10 22.35 7.24
C TYR A 59 -11.47 23.84 7.36
N GLU A 60 -11.00 24.69 6.46
CA GLU A 60 -11.34 26.12 6.41
C GLU A 60 -12.84 26.38 6.22
N ALA A 61 -13.49 25.53 5.43
CA ALA A 61 -14.93 25.58 5.20
C ALA A 61 -15.78 25.04 6.38
N GLY A 62 -15.14 24.51 7.42
CA GLY A 62 -15.81 23.94 8.60
C GLY A 62 -16.53 22.61 8.36
N ARG A 63 -16.31 21.97 7.20
CA ARG A 63 -16.87 20.63 6.90
C ARG A 63 -16.01 19.48 7.41
N LEU A 64 -14.73 19.72 7.64
CA LEU A 64 -13.80 18.73 8.18
C LEU A 64 -13.21 19.26 9.48
N MET A 65 -13.33 18.49 10.54
CA MET A 65 -12.91 18.89 11.89
C MET A 65 -12.04 17.78 12.50
N PHE A 66 -11.16 18.14 13.43
CA PHE A 66 -10.24 17.23 14.10
C PHE A 66 -10.31 17.42 15.62
N SER A 67 -10.37 16.33 16.38
CA SER A 67 -10.39 16.35 17.84
C SER A 67 -9.73 15.10 18.43
N THR A 68 -9.31 15.22 19.68
CA THR A 68 -8.91 14.06 20.53
C THR A 68 -10.05 13.63 21.47
N ASN A 69 -11.14 14.40 21.53
CA ASN A 69 -12.27 14.11 22.40
C ASN A 69 -13.20 13.08 21.76
N ALA A 70 -13.11 11.86 22.22
CA ALA A 70 -13.92 10.75 21.70
C ALA A 70 -15.41 10.88 22.06
N GLU A 71 -15.76 11.47 23.20
CA GLU A 71 -17.15 11.69 23.60
C GLU A 71 -17.86 12.63 22.61
N ASP A 72 -17.20 13.76 22.27
CA ASP A 72 -17.71 14.67 21.24
C ASP A 72 -17.87 13.96 19.89
N GLY A 73 -16.90 13.09 19.53
CA GLY A 73 -16.95 12.29 18.31
C GLY A 73 -18.16 11.37 18.26
N VAL A 74 -18.47 10.68 19.34
CA VAL A 74 -19.63 9.80 19.42
C VAL A 74 -20.95 10.58 19.40
N ALA A 75 -20.99 11.73 20.06
CA ALA A 75 -22.16 12.62 20.08
C ALA A 75 -22.43 13.32 18.74
N HIS A 76 -21.37 13.54 17.92
CA HIS A 76 -21.44 14.30 16.68
C HIS A 76 -22.37 13.69 15.62
N ALA A 77 -22.35 12.36 15.45
CA ALA A 77 -23.02 11.70 14.34
C ALA A 77 -23.66 10.36 14.72
N GLN A 78 -24.67 9.96 13.95
CA GLN A 78 -25.20 8.59 13.99
C GLN A 78 -24.25 7.60 13.32
N VAL A 79 -23.61 8.02 12.21
CA VAL A 79 -22.67 7.20 11.43
C VAL A 79 -21.27 7.35 11.97
N GLN A 80 -20.69 6.24 12.40
CA GLN A 80 -19.38 6.15 13.07
C GLN A 80 -18.47 5.21 12.29
N PHE A 81 -17.41 5.73 11.68
CA PHE A 81 -16.40 4.92 10.98
C PHE A 81 -15.29 4.49 11.92
N ILE A 82 -14.93 3.22 11.85
CA ILE A 82 -13.68 2.67 12.41
C ILE A 82 -12.67 2.59 11.26
N ALA A 83 -11.67 3.46 11.27
CA ALA A 83 -10.64 3.56 10.24
C ALA A 83 -9.23 3.57 10.86
N VAL A 84 -9.03 2.71 11.85
CA VAL A 84 -7.76 2.56 12.56
C VAL A 84 -6.86 1.52 11.90
N GLY A 85 -5.56 1.58 12.19
CA GLY A 85 -4.60 0.60 11.70
C GLY A 85 -4.84 -0.80 12.30
N THR A 86 -4.56 -1.80 11.49
CA THR A 86 -4.54 -3.23 11.87
C THR A 86 -3.16 -3.79 11.58
N PRO A 87 -2.13 -3.43 12.36
CA PRO A 87 -0.77 -3.90 12.14
C PRO A 87 -0.71 -5.43 12.29
N PRO A 88 0.29 -6.10 11.70
CA PRO A 88 0.51 -7.51 11.98
C PRO A 88 0.93 -7.70 13.44
N ASP A 89 0.38 -8.74 14.07
CA ASP A 89 0.84 -9.26 15.34
C ASP A 89 2.12 -10.09 15.16
N GLU A 90 2.76 -10.52 16.24
CA GLU A 90 4.00 -11.32 16.20
C GLU A 90 3.88 -12.61 15.37
N ASP A 91 2.69 -13.21 15.35
CA ASP A 91 2.39 -14.42 14.58
C ASP A 91 1.96 -14.16 13.12
N GLY A 92 1.91 -12.89 12.68
CA GLY A 92 1.46 -12.47 11.35
C GLY A 92 -0.05 -12.28 11.23
N SER A 93 -0.84 -12.54 12.27
CA SER A 93 -2.27 -12.21 12.30
C SER A 93 -2.49 -10.70 12.40
N ALA A 94 -3.72 -10.23 12.09
CA ALA A 94 -4.06 -8.82 12.25
C ALA A 94 -4.32 -8.48 13.73
N ASP A 95 -3.62 -7.49 14.28
CA ASP A 95 -3.91 -6.97 15.63
C ASP A 95 -5.17 -6.10 15.61
N LEU A 96 -6.20 -6.55 16.30
CA LEU A 96 -7.52 -5.90 16.36
C LEU A 96 -7.72 -5.01 17.59
N LYS A 97 -6.68 -4.79 18.40
CA LYS A 97 -6.82 -4.02 19.65
C LYS A 97 -7.34 -2.61 19.43
N TYR A 98 -6.93 -1.94 18.34
CA TYR A 98 -7.41 -0.60 18.03
C TYR A 98 -8.86 -0.59 17.55
N VAL A 99 -9.27 -1.58 16.76
CA VAL A 99 -10.66 -1.74 16.31
C VAL A 99 -11.59 -1.96 17.50
N THR A 100 -11.23 -2.88 18.39
CA THR A 100 -12.03 -3.17 19.59
C THR A 100 -12.03 -2.03 20.61
N ALA A 101 -10.93 -1.26 20.68
CA ALA A 101 -10.86 -0.06 21.53
C ALA A 101 -11.83 1.03 21.05
N VAL A 102 -11.93 1.26 19.74
CA VAL A 102 -12.90 2.21 19.16
C VAL A 102 -14.33 1.74 19.40
N ALA A 103 -14.62 0.45 19.17
CA ALA A 103 -15.93 -0.14 19.45
C ALA A 103 -16.35 0.06 20.92
N ARG A 104 -15.41 -0.15 21.86
CA ARG A 104 -15.60 0.11 23.29
C ARG A 104 -15.90 1.58 23.55
N THR A 105 -15.15 2.48 22.97
CA THR A 105 -15.32 3.93 23.10
C THR A 105 -16.70 4.37 22.61
N ILE A 106 -17.10 3.92 21.42
CA ILE A 106 -18.43 4.25 20.87
C ILE A 106 -19.52 3.79 21.83
N SER A 107 -19.49 2.53 22.26
CA SER A 107 -20.50 1.97 23.15
C SER A 107 -20.47 2.57 24.56
N GLN A 108 -19.31 3.09 25.00
CA GLN A 108 -19.18 3.76 26.29
C GLN A 108 -19.89 5.12 26.33
N TYR A 109 -19.86 5.88 25.22
CA TYR A 109 -20.38 7.26 25.16
C TYR A 109 -21.71 7.37 24.41
N MET A 110 -22.14 6.37 23.62
CA MET A 110 -23.38 6.47 22.87
C MET A 110 -24.60 6.58 23.78
N THR A 111 -25.51 7.48 23.41
CA THR A 111 -26.78 7.71 24.10
C THR A 111 -28.00 7.52 23.18
N GLU A 112 -27.75 7.28 21.89
CA GLU A 112 -28.72 7.06 20.83
C GLU A 112 -28.25 5.97 19.87
N PRO A 113 -29.11 5.40 19.02
CA PRO A 113 -28.72 4.38 18.05
C PRO A 113 -27.59 4.82 17.14
N LYS A 114 -26.65 3.92 16.87
CA LYS A 114 -25.48 4.18 16.01
C LYS A 114 -25.37 3.15 14.89
N ILE A 115 -24.81 3.61 13.76
CA ILE A 115 -24.35 2.76 12.66
C ILE A 115 -22.82 2.79 12.69
N VAL A 116 -22.24 1.67 13.08
CA VAL A 116 -20.78 1.51 13.19
C VAL A 116 -20.27 0.83 11.93
N ILE A 117 -19.43 1.53 11.19
CA ILE A 117 -18.90 1.07 9.90
C ILE A 117 -17.42 0.71 10.07
N ASP A 118 -17.12 -0.57 9.95
CA ASP A 118 -15.74 -1.03 9.94
C ASP A 118 -15.15 -0.82 8.53
N LYS A 119 -14.29 0.18 8.42
CA LYS A 119 -13.55 0.54 7.20
C LYS A 119 -12.15 -0.08 7.19
N SER A 120 -11.62 -0.43 8.35
CA SER A 120 -10.33 -1.09 8.49
C SER A 120 -10.31 -2.44 7.78
N THR A 121 -9.15 -2.84 7.25
CA THR A 121 -8.96 -4.18 6.70
C THR A 121 -8.82 -5.18 7.85
N VAL A 122 -9.79 -6.04 8.01
CA VAL A 122 -9.94 -6.92 9.16
C VAL A 122 -10.28 -8.36 8.75
N PRO A 123 -9.84 -9.37 9.53
CA PRO A 123 -10.19 -10.77 9.31
C PRO A 123 -11.70 -11.01 9.39
N VAL A 124 -12.15 -12.06 8.71
CA VAL A 124 -13.54 -12.54 8.80
C VAL A 124 -13.91 -12.85 10.25
N GLY A 125 -15.06 -12.35 10.68
CA GLY A 125 -15.55 -12.47 12.06
C GLY A 125 -15.19 -11.28 12.97
N THR A 126 -14.53 -10.25 12.44
CA THR A 126 -14.21 -9.04 13.22
C THR A 126 -15.46 -8.27 13.62
N ALA A 127 -16.46 -8.16 12.72
CA ALA A 127 -17.72 -7.50 13.04
C ALA A 127 -18.45 -8.20 14.21
N ASP A 128 -18.36 -9.52 14.32
CA ASP A 128 -18.91 -10.27 15.47
C ASP A 128 -18.20 -9.88 16.77
N LYS A 129 -16.87 -9.69 16.73
CA LYS A 129 -16.09 -9.22 17.88
C LYS A 129 -16.46 -7.78 18.27
N VAL A 130 -16.61 -6.90 17.27
CA VAL A 130 -17.06 -5.51 17.49
C VAL A 130 -18.44 -5.50 18.14
N ARG A 131 -19.38 -6.27 17.61
CA ARG A 131 -20.74 -6.40 18.15
C ARG A 131 -20.72 -6.91 19.59
N LYS A 132 -19.91 -7.93 19.87
CA LYS A 132 -19.78 -8.48 21.23
C LYS A 132 -19.23 -7.43 22.21
N VAL A 133 -18.17 -6.72 21.86
CA VAL A 133 -17.58 -5.67 22.70
C VAL A 133 -18.62 -4.59 23.01
N MET A 134 -19.35 -4.12 22.02
CA MET A 134 -20.36 -3.09 22.19
C MET A 134 -21.52 -3.58 23.07
N THR A 135 -22.01 -4.80 22.85
CA THR A 135 -23.08 -5.40 23.65
C THR A 135 -22.64 -5.54 25.11
N ASP A 136 -21.42 -6.02 25.35
CA ASP A 136 -20.89 -6.20 26.73
C ASP A 136 -20.78 -4.84 27.47
N VAL A 137 -20.31 -3.79 26.79
CA VAL A 137 -20.20 -2.44 27.38
C VAL A 137 -21.57 -1.84 27.68
N LEU A 138 -22.53 -1.95 26.75
CA LEU A 138 -23.90 -1.46 26.98
C LEU A 138 -24.59 -2.20 28.13
N ALA A 139 -24.37 -3.50 28.24
CA ALA A 139 -24.88 -4.29 29.36
C ALA A 139 -24.28 -3.84 30.71
N GLN A 140 -22.96 -3.58 30.75
CA GLN A 140 -22.29 -3.05 31.96
C GLN A 140 -22.81 -1.64 32.34
N ARG A 141 -23.21 -0.84 31.35
CA ARG A 141 -23.87 0.46 31.60
C ARG A 141 -25.34 0.36 32.00
N GLY A 142 -25.95 -0.83 31.93
CA GLY A 142 -27.37 -1.03 32.13
C GLY A 142 -28.23 -0.36 31.03
N CYS A 143 -27.71 -0.18 29.84
CA CYS A 143 -28.38 0.49 28.73
C CYS A 143 -28.80 -0.53 27.65
N GLN A 144 -29.98 -0.30 27.05
CA GLN A 144 -30.40 -0.98 25.83
C GLN A 144 -30.53 0.05 24.72
N ILE A 145 -29.46 0.21 23.96
CA ILE A 145 -29.37 1.15 22.82
C ILE A 145 -29.05 0.31 21.59
N ASP A 146 -29.85 0.46 20.56
CA ASP A 146 -29.66 -0.26 19.30
C ASP A 146 -28.42 0.23 18.53
N PHE A 147 -27.76 -0.67 17.85
CA PHE A 147 -26.68 -0.36 16.94
C PHE A 147 -26.56 -1.39 15.82
N ASN A 148 -26.01 -0.96 14.70
CA ASN A 148 -25.68 -1.82 13.57
C ASN A 148 -24.19 -1.81 13.35
N VAL A 149 -23.62 -2.96 13.07
CA VAL A 149 -22.21 -3.09 12.63
C VAL A 149 -22.21 -3.45 11.15
N ILE A 150 -21.49 -2.67 10.36
CA ILE A 150 -21.39 -2.80 8.91
C ILE A 150 -19.93 -3.00 8.54
N SER A 151 -19.65 -3.91 7.63
CA SER A 151 -18.34 -4.02 6.96
C SER A 151 -18.36 -3.23 5.67
N ASN A 152 -17.46 -2.26 5.55
CA ASN A 152 -17.29 -1.45 4.34
C ASN A 152 -15.80 -1.34 4.02
N PRO A 153 -15.20 -2.41 3.51
CA PRO A 153 -13.76 -2.43 3.21
C PRO A 153 -13.40 -1.37 2.16
N GLU A 154 -12.20 -0.82 2.29
CA GLU A 154 -11.64 0.13 1.33
C GLU A 154 -10.83 -0.59 0.23
N PHE A 155 -10.78 0.02 -0.96
CA PHE A 155 -9.99 -0.46 -2.10
C PHE A 155 -9.10 0.65 -2.65
N LEU A 156 -8.61 1.52 -1.78
CA LEU A 156 -7.78 2.66 -2.15
C LEU A 156 -6.37 2.20 -2.54
N LYS A 157 -5.82 2.85 -3.55
CA LYS A 157 -4.43 2.66 -3.97
C LYS A 157 -3.60 3.85 -3.48
N GLU A 158 -2.61 3.63 -2.63
CA GLU A 158 -1.65 4.67 -2.28
C GLU A 158 -1.08 5.31 -3.56
N GLY A 159 -1.00 6.64 -3.57
CA GLY A 159 -0.63 7.41 -4.76
C GLY A 159 -1.78 7.76 -5.71
N ALA A 160 -2.96 7.16 -5.53
CA ALA A 160 -4.19 7.46 -6.27
C ALA A 160 -5.44 7.43 -5.37
N ALA A 161 -5.27 7.43 -4.05
CA ALA A 161 -6.35 7.18 -3.09
C ALA A 161 -7.44 8.24 -3.12
N VAL A 162 -7.10 9.52 -3.28
CA VAL A 162 -8.10 10.60 -3.40
C VAL A 162 -8.98 10.36 -4.63
N ALA A 163 -8.38 10.08 -5.78
CA ALA A 163 -9.11 9.83 -7.02
C ALA A 163 -9.97 8.57 -6.93
N ASP A 164 -9.43 7.47 -6.36
CA ASP A 164 -10.16 6.23 -6.15
C ASP A 164 -11.35 6.40 -5.19
N CYS A 165 -11.19 7.21 -4.13
CA CYS A 165 -12.23 7.48 -3.16
C CYS A 165 -13.32 8.40 -3.73
N MET A 166 -12.95 9.40 -4.55
CA MET A 166 -13.89 10.30 -5.24
C MET A 166 -14.67 9.60 -6.36
N ARG A 167 -14.08 8.60 -6.98
CA ARG A 167 -14.68 7.84 -8.11
C ARG A 167 -14.47 6.35 -7.92
N PRO A 168 -15.07 5.76 -6.88
CA PRO A 168 -14.87 4.34 -6.60
C PRO A 168 -15.42 3.48 -7.75
N GLU A 169 -14.70 2.43 -8.11
CA GLU A 169 -15.20 1.43 -9.06
C GLU A 169 -16.34 0.63 -8.45
N ARG A 170 -16.29 0.40 -7.14
CA ARG A 170 -17.29 -0.32 -6.34
C ARG A 170 -17.26 0.12 -4.89
N ILE A 171 -18.38 -0.01 -4.23
CA ILE A 171 -18.57 0.22 -2.79
C ILE A 171 -19.16 -1.06 -2.21
N VAL A 172 -18.36 -1.85 -1.51
CA VAL A 172 -18.81 -3.10 -0.88
C VAL A 172 -19.38 -2.80 0.50
N ILE A 173 -20.60 -3.24 0.73
CA ILE A 173 -21.33 -3.09 2.00
C ILE A 173 -21.79 -4.46 2.49
N GLY A 174 -21.22 -4.90 3.61
CA GLY A 174 -21.62 -6.07 4.33
C GLY A 174 -22.53 -5.70 5.49
N THR A 175 -23.77 -6.16 5.46
CA THR A 175 -24.73 -5.94 6.55
C THR A 175 -25.69 -7.13 6.67
N ASP A 176 -26.06 -7.44 7.92
CA ASP A 176 -27.08 -8.46 8.22
C ASP A 176 -28.43 -7.81 8.54
N ASN A 177 -28.50 -6.46 8.54
CA ASN A 177 -29.71 -5.71 8.81
C ASN A 177 -30.11 -4.84 7.60
N PRO A 178 -31.24 -5.16 6.92
CA PRO A 178 -31.72 -4.37 5.79
C PRO A 178 -32.03 -2.90 6.13
N ASP A 179 -32.44 -2.60 7.37
CA ASP A 179 -32.80 -1.22 7.79
C ASP A 179 -31.57 -0.29 7.84
N ALA A 180 -30.37 -0.86 7.94
CA ALA A 180 -29.13 -0.09 7.90
C ALA A 180 -28.72 0.33 6.48
N ILE A 181 -29.34 -0.22 5.43
CA ILE A 181 -28.93 0.00 4.04
C ILE A 181 -29.26 1.44 3.60
N GLU A 182 -30.42 1.97 3.92
CA GLU A 182 -30.85 3.27 3.43
C GLU A 182 -29.98 4.44 3.92
N PRO A 183 -29.59 4.54 5.20
CA PRO A 183 -28.62 5.55 5.65
C PRO A 183 -27.27 5.44 4.96
N ILE A 184 -26.82 4.23 4.65
CA ILE A 184 -25.55 4.01 3.93
C ILE A 184 -25.69 4.39 2.45
N ARG A 185 -26.84 4.14 1.85
CA ARG A 185 -27.14 4.55 0.47
C ARG A 185 -27.13 6.07 0.36
N GLU A 186 -27.75 6.78 1.31
CA GLU A 186 -27.71 8.25 1.39
C GLU A 186 -26.27 8.78 1.57
N LEU A 187 -25.45 8.13 2.41
CA LEU A 187 -24.06 8.49 2.63
C LEU A 187 -23.23 8.43 1.33
N TYR A 188 -23.45 7.39 0.52
CA TYR A 188 -22.70 7.15 -0.72
C TYR A 188 -23.38 7.63 -1.99
N GLU A 189 -24.56 8.24 -1.92
CA GLU A 189 -25.29 8.78 -3.07
C GLU A 189 -24.44 9.71 -3.96
N PRO A 190 -23.61 10.63 -3.41
CA PRO A 190 -22.78 11.50 -4.22
C PRO A 190 -21.79 10.77 -5.14
N PHE A 191 -21.47 9.53 -4.86
CA PHE A 191 -20.51 8.71 -5.61
C PHE A 191 -21.18 7.84 -6.69
N ASN A 192 -22.52 7.76 -6.71
CA ASN A 192 -23.32 6.90 -7.60
C ASN A 192 -23.90 7.64 -8.82
N ARG A 193 -23.16 8.59 -9.40
CA ARG A 193 -23.67 9.50 -10.43
C ARG A 193 -24.16 8.81 -11.71
N ASN A 194 -23.46 7.79 -12.17
CA ASN A 194 -23.74 7.15 -13.46
C ASN A 194 -24.49 5.82 -13.33
N HIS A 195 -24.23 5.09 -12.26
CA HIS A 195 -24.84 3.81 -11.93
C HIS A 195 -24.63 3.51 -10.46
N ASP A 196 -25.42 2.61 -9.92
CA ASP A 196 -25.25 2.14 -8.55
C ASP A 196 -23.95 1.31 -8.46
N ARG A 197 -23.03 1.77 -7.63
CA ARG A 197 -21.73 1.12 -7.37
C ARG A 197 -21.73 0.28 -6.11
N MET A 198 -22.83 0.30 -5.35
CA MET A 198 -22.95 -0.44 -4.12
C MET A 198 -23.18 -1.92 -4.41
N ILE A 199 -22.34 -2.74 -3.82
CA ILE A 199 -22.45 -4.21 -3.84
C ILE A 199 -22.82 -4.63 -2.43
N LEU A 200 -24.07 -5.05 -2.25
CA LEU A 200 -24.60 -5.50 -0.96
C LEU A 200 -24.34 -6.99 -0.76
N MET A 201 -23.86 -7.36 0.40
CA MET A 201 -23.63 -8.75 0.77
C MET A 201 -23.70 -8.92 2.30
N ASP A 202 -23.59 -10.15 2.79
CA ASP A 202 -23.42 -10.40 4.22
C ASP A 202 -22.04 -9.89 4.71
N ILE A 203 -21.93 -9.69 6.02
CA ILE A 203 -20.74 -9.09 6.64
C ILE A 203 -19.49 -9.94 6.39
N ARG A 204 -19.57 -11.25 6.56
CA ARG A 204 -18.41 -12.14 6.41
C ARG A 204 -17.88 -12.18 4.99
N SER A 205 -18.78 -12.17 4.01
CA SER A 205 -18.42 -12.06 2.60
C SER A 205 -17.74 -10.73 2.30
N ALA A 206 -18.19 -9.63 2.87
CA ALA A 206 -17.56 -8.31 2.70
C ALA A 206 -16.15 -8.27 3.31
N GLU A 207 -15.97 -8.80 4.53
CA GLU A 207 -14.66 -8.92 5.17
C GLU A 207 -13.70 -9.76 4.33
N LEU A 208 -14.14 -10.92 3.81
CA LEU A 208 -13.32 -11.79 2.97
C LEU A 208 -13.00 -11.14 1.61
N THR A 209 -13.92 -10.38 1.05
CA THR A 209 -13.75 -9.75 -0.28
C THR A 209 -12.49 -8.88 -0.35
N LYS A 210 -12.20 -8.12 0.69
CA LYS A 210 -10.98 -7.27 0.75
C LYS A 210 -9.72 -8.11 0.68
N TYR A 211 -9.61 -9.14 1.51
CA TYR A 211 -8.46 -10.05 1.52
C TYR A 211 -8.32 -10.80 0.20
N ALA A 212 -9.42 -11.33 -0.32
CA ALA A 212 -9.43 -12.06 -1.59
C ALA A 212 -8.96 -11.17 -2.75
N ALA A 213 -9.41 -9.91 -2.82
CA ALA A 213 -8.98 -8.96 -3.84
C ALA A 213 -7.48 -8.69 -3.76
N ASN A 214 -6.95 -8.36 -2.59
CA ASN A 214 -5.52 -8.08 -2.41
C ASN A 214 -4.66 -9.32 -2.65
N CYS A 215 -5.10 -10.48 -2.20
CA CYS A 215 -4.41 -11.75 -2.46
C CYS A 215 -4.40 -12.13 -3.95
N MET A 216 -5.50 -11.86 -4.69
CA MET A 216 -5.53 -12.08 -6.14
C MET A 216 -4.54 -11.17 -6.86
N LEU A 217 -4.47 -9.89 -6.48
CA LEU A 217 -3.51 -8.96 -7.08
C LEU A 217 -2.07 -9.36 -6.78
N ALA A 218 -1.77 -9.75 -5.54
CA ALA A 218 -0.47 -10.29 -5.15
C ALA A 218 -0.11 -11.58 -5.92
N THR A 219 -1.09 -12.45 -6.13
CA THR A 219 -0.93 -13.69 -6.91
C THR A 219 -0.53 -13.39 -8.35
N LYS A 220 -1.18 -12.42 -9.01
CA LYS A 220 -0.83 -12.00 -10.38
C LYS A 220 0.63 -11.53 -10.47
N ILE A 221 1.09 -10.74 -9.50
CA ILE A 221 2.47 -10.25 -9.46
C ILE A 221 3.46 -11.41 -9.25
N SER A 222 3.24 -12.25 -8.24
CA SER A 222 4.13 -13.38 -7.96
C SER A 222 4.14 -14.41 -9.10
N PHE A 223 3.00 -14.66 -9.73
CA PHE A 223 2.93 -15.49 -10.94
C PHE A 223 3.81 -14.93 -12.06
N MET A 224 3.72 -13.64 -12.34
CA MET A 224 4.55 -13.01 -13.38
C MET A 224 6.03 -13.01 -13.03
N ASN A 225 6.38 -12.85 -11.74
CA ASN A 225 7.76 -12.95 -11.29
C ASN A 225 8.32 -14.37 -11.44
N GLU A 226 7.53 -15.40 -11.14
CA GLU A 226 7.92 -16.79 -11.40
C GLU A 226 8.09 -17.06 -12.89
N MET A 227 7.19 -16.57 -13.74
CA MET A 227 7.32 -16.65 -15.20
C MET A 227 8.54 -15.89 -15.71
N ALA A 228 8.90 -14.77 -15.12
CA ALA A 228 10.11 -14.02 -15.45
C ALA A 228 11.39 -14.82 -15.12
N ASN A 229 11.41 -15.48 -13.97
CA ASN A 229 12.52 -16.35 -13.60
C ASN A 229 12.66 -17.56 -14.54
N LEU A 230 11.54 -18.16 -14.94
CA LEU A 230 11.55 -19.22 -15.97
C LEU A 230 12.01 -18.68 -17.34
N ALA A 231 11.57 -17.49 -17.73
CA ALA A 231 11.99 -16.87 -18.99
C ALA A 231 13.52 -16.72 -19.08
N GLU A 232 14.18 -16.33 -17.98
CA GLU A 232 15.64 -16.27 -17.92
C GLU A 232 16.30 -17.63 -18.25
N LEU A 233 15.79 -18.70 -17.65
CA LEU A 233 16.33 -20.04 -17.83
C LEU A 233 16.04 -20.63 -19.22
N LEU A 234 14.91 -20.24 -19.82
CA LEU A 234 14.44 -20.72 -21.12
C LEU A 234 14.86 -19.84 -22.30
N GLY A 235 15.53 -18.70 -22.05
CA GLY A 235 15.92 -17.76 -23.09
C GLY A 235 14.76 -16.97 -23.69
N ALA A 236 13.63 -16.83 -22.97
CA ALA A 236 12.47 -16.06 -23.39
C ALA A 236 12.51 -14.64 -22.81
N ASP A 237 11.80 -13.69 -23.45
CA ASP A 237 11.61 -12.33 -22.96
C ASP A 237 10.25 -12.21 -22.28
N ILE A 238 10.24 -11.96 -20.98
CA ILE A 238 9.01 -11.89 -20.17
C ILE A 238 8.06 -10.77 -20.64
N GLU A 239 8.57 -9.65 -21.18
CA GLU A 239 7.71 -8.57 -21.67
C GLU A 239 6.93 -8.98 -22.91
N LYS A 240 7.51 -9.81 -23.79
CA LYS A 240 6.79 -10.39 -24.92
C LYS A 240 5.75 -11.41 -24.46
N VAL A 241 6.08 -12.23 -23.47
CA VAL A 241 5.14 -13.16 -22.83
C VAL A 241 3.98 -12.39 -22.19
N ARG A 242 4.28 -11.32 -21.43
CA ARG A 242 3.27 -10.45 -20.81
C ARG A 242 2.30 -9.86 -21.83
N GLN A 243 2.81 -9.35 -22.95
CA GLN A 243 1.99 -8.83 -24.04
C GLN A 243 1.10 -9.93 -24.64
N GLY A 244 1.66 -11.11 -24.86
CA GLY A 244 0.94 -12.25 -25.40
C GLY A 244 -0.23 -12.68 -24.51
N ILE A 245 0.03 -12.95 -23.22
CA ILE A 245 -1.03 -13.40 -22.31
C ILE A 245 -2.02 -12.29 -21.97
N GLY A 246 -1.56 -11.03 -21.86
CA GLY A 246 -2.40 -9.88 -21.53
C GLY A 246 -3.41 -9.52 -22.61
N SER A 247 -3.17 -9.93 -23.86
CA SER A 247 -4.10 -9.76 -24.99
C SER A 247 -5.37 -10.62 -24.85
N ASP A 248 -5.34 -11.66 -24.03
CA ASP A 248 -6.54 -12.43 -23.68
C ASP A 248 -7.39 -11.61 -22.70
N SER A 249 -8.62 -11.28 -23.06
CA SER A 249 -9.53 -10.48 -22.24
C SER A 249 -9.86 -11.13 -20.88
N ARG A 250 -9.71 -12.44 -20.75
CA ARG A 250 -9.89 -13.17 -19.50
C ARG A 250 -8.75 -12.92 -18.51
N ILE A 251 -7.58 -12.49 -18.98
CA ILE A 251 -6.39 -12.17 -18.17
C ILE A 251 -6.25 -10.66 -18.04
N GLY A 252 -6.20 -9.94 -19.16
CA GLY A 252 -6.00 -8.50 -19.25
C GLY A 252 -4.57 -8.07 -18.88
N TYR A 253 -4.27 -6.79 -19.06
CA TYR A 253 -2.91 -6.23 -18.87
C TYR A 253 -2.64 -5.73 -17.45
N HIS A 254 -3.65 -5.63 -16.60
CA HIS A 254 -3.49 -5.06 -15.27
C HIS A 254 -2.87 -6.06 -14.29
N PHE A 255 -1.90 -5.57 -13.49
CA PHE A 255 -1.19 -6.34 -12.45
C PHE A 255 -0.39 -7.55 -12.93
N ILE A 256 -0.03 -7.61 -14.20
CA ILE A 256 0.84 -8.64 -14.77
C ILE A 256 2.21 -8.07 -15.16
N TYR A 257 2.77 -7.18 -14.35
CA TYR A 257 4.10 -6.60 -14.55
C TYR A 257 5.12 -7.32 -13.68
N PRO A 258 6.16 -7.94 -14.28
CA PRO A 258 7.26 -8.52 -13.51
C PRO A 258 8.14 -7.42 -12.93
N GLY A 259 8.79 -7.71 -11.81
CA GLY A 259 9.68 -6.76 -11.15
C GLY A 259 10.49 -7.42 -10.03
N CYS A 260 11.10 -6.60 -9.20
CA CYS A 260 11.91 -7.03 -8.07
C CYS A 260 11.10 -7.29 -6.78
N GLY A 261 9.84 -7.65 -6.92
CA GLY A 261 8.92 -7.95 -5.82
C GLY A 261 8.01 -6.78 -5.44
N TYR A 262 6.91 -7.11 -4.80
CA TYR A 262 5.97 -6.13 -4.25
C TYR A 262 6.27 -5.85 -2.78
N GLY A 263 5.94 -4.63 -2.33
CA GLY A 263 5.99 -4.18 -0.96
C GLY A 263 4.73 -3.42 -0.57
N GLY A 264 4.89 -2.45 0.31
CA GLY A 264 3.81 -1.63 0.83
C GLY A 264 3.14 -2.20 2.06
N SER A 265 2.18 -1.46 2.59
CA SER A 265 1.47 -1.79 3.84
C SER A 265 0.35 -2.82 3.68
N CYS A 266 -0.07 -3.12 2.44
CA CYS A 266 -1.28 -3.92 2.20
C CYS A 266 -0.96 -5.35 1.79
N PHE A 267 -0.34 -5.57 0.61
CA PHE A 267 -0.20 -6.92 0.06
C PHE A 267 0.57 -7.87 0.99
N PRO A 268 1.76 -7.52 1.52
CA PRO A 268 2.47 -8.46 2.39
C PRO A 268 1.66 -8.81 3.63
N LYS A 269 1.12 -7.79 4.30
CA LYS A 269 0.32 -7.96 5.52
C LYS A 269 -0.95 -8.77 5.28
N ASP A 270 -1.69 -8.48 4.21
CA ASP A 270 -2.99 -9.11 3.96
C ASP A 270 -2.85 -10.56 3.50
N VAL A 271 -1.82 -10.88 2.71
CA VAL A 271 -1.48 -12.26 2.34
C VAL A 271 -1.14 -13.07 3.59
N GLN A 272 -0.27 -12.54 4.46
CA GLN A 272 0.10 -13.20 5.73
C GLN A 272 -1.09 -13.37 6.66
N ALA A 273 -1.90 -12.34 6.83
CA ALA A 273 -3.09 -12.41 7.70
C ALA A 273 -4.11 -13.46 7.22
N LEU A 274 -4.32 -13.57 5.89
CA LEU A 274 -5.24 -14.60 5.37
C LEU A 274 -4.66 -16.00 5.48
N ILE A 275 -3.34 -16.17 5.31
CA ILE A 275 -2.65 -17.45 5.56
C ILE A 275 -2.88 -17.86 7.02
N ARG A 276 -2.63 -16.97 7.99
CA ARG A 276 -2.83 -17.24 9.41
C ARG A 276 -4.27 -17.56 9.76
N THR A 277 -5.22 -16.80 9.22
CA THR A 277 -6.65 -17.07 9.42
C THR A 277 -7.02 -18.48 8.92
N ALA A 278 -6.52 -18.88 7.76
CA ALA A 278 -6.75 -20.21 7.20
C ALA A 278 -6.14 -21.31 8.09
N GLU A 279 -4.91 -21.14 8.53
CA GLU A 279 -4.21 -22.10 9.40
C GLU A 279 -4.93 -22.28 10.75
N GLN A 280 -5.45 -21.19 11.34
CA GLN A 280 -6.23 -21.24 12.60
C GLN A 280 -7.50 -22.08 12.51
N ILE A 281 -8.09 -22.19 11.33
CA ILE A 281 -9.25 -23.05 11.08
C ILE A 281 -8.88 -24.41 10.46
N GLY A 282 -7.59 -24.76 10.43
CA GLY A 282 -7.09 -26.06 9.93
C GLY A 282 -7.00 -26.19 8.41
N TYR A 283 -7.07 -25.06 7.66
CA TYR A 283 -6.92 -25.04 6.22
C TYR A 283 -5.53 -24.56 5.79
N GLN A 284 -4.88 -25.26 4.88
CA GLN A 284 -3.58 -24.87 4.31
C GLN A 284 -3.77 -24.13 2.98
N PRO A 285 -3.56 -22.81 2.92
CA PRO A 285 -3.77 -22.02 1.71
C PRO A 285 -2.52 -22.07 0.80
N LYS A 286 -2.31 -23.17 0.13
CA LYS A 286 -1.07 -23.49 -0.64
C LYS A 286 -0.70 -22.41 -1.67
N ILE A 287 -1.69 -21.84 -2.38
CA ILE A 287 -1.43 -20.77 -3.36
C ILE A 287 -0.86 -19.55 -2.67
N LEU A 288 -1.46 -19.10 -1.56
CA LEU A 288 -1.01 -17.90 -0.85
C LEU A 288 0.37 -18.08 -0.22
N GLN A 289 0.65 -19.27 0.31
CA GLN A 289 1.98 -19.62 0.82
C GLN A 289 3.03 -19.55 -0.29
N ALA A 290 2.72 -20.06 -1.48
CA ALA A 290 3.61 -19.97 -2.65
C ALA A 290 3.79 -18.51 -3.11
N VAL A 291 2.72 -17.71 -3.14
CA VAL A 291 2.77 -16.28 -3.51
C VAL A 291 3.71 -15.50 -2.59
N GLU A 292 3.61 -15.71 -1.28
CA GLU A 292 4.49 -15.08 -0.29
C GLU A 292 5.95 -15.51 -0.47
N GLN A 293 6.18 -16.79 -0.64
CA GLN A 293 7.52 -17.33 -0.84
C GLN A 293 8.19 -16.79 -2.10
N VAL A 294 7.47 -16.77 -3.23
CA VAL A 294 7.98 -16.21 -4.50
C VAL A 294 8.32 -14.74 -4.33
N ASN A 295 7.45 -13.95 -3.68
CA ASN A 295 7.72 -12.54 -3.45
C ASN A 295 8.93 -12.29 -2.54
N TYR A 296 9.07 -13.09 -1.49
CA TYR A 296 10.24 -13.01 -0.61
C TYR A 296 11.53 -13.23 -1.39
N GLN A 297 11.61 -14.29 -2.19
CA GLN A 297 12.78 -14.60 -3.01
C GLN A 297 13.05 -13.53 -4.07
N GLN A 298 12.00 -12.96 -4.66
CA GLN A 298 12.11 -11.95 -5.72
C GLN A 298 12.79 -10.66 -5.26
N LYS A 299 12.65 -10.31 -3.99
CA LYS A 299 13.31 -9.12 -3.43
C LYS A 299 14.84 -9.20 -3.43
N TYR A 300 15.41 -10.40 -3.54
CA TYR A 300 16.87 -10.63 -3.64
C TYR A 300 17.39 -10.64 -5.07
N LYS A 301 16.52 -10.53 -6.08
CA LYS A 301 16.89 -10.70 -7.47
C LYS A 301 17.93 -9.69 -7.95
N LEU A 302 17.77 -8.42 -7.59
CA LEU A 302 18.71 -7.36 -7.99
C LEU A 302 20.08 -7.54 -7.35
N SER A 303 20.16 -7.90 -6.08
CA SER A 303 21.44 -8.20 -5.42
C SER A 303 22.13 -9.39 -6.05
N ALA A 304 21.39 -10.41 -6.46
CA ALA A 304 21.94 -11.55 -7.19
C ALA A 304 22.53 -11.15 -8.56
N TYR A 305 21.86 -10.27 -9.31
CA TYR A 305 22.42 -9.76 -10.57
C TYR A 305 23.70 -8.94 -10.35
N ILE A 306 23.72 -8.10 -9.31
CA ILE A 306 24.89 -7.28 -8.97
C ILE A 306 26.08 -8.17 -8.58
N GLN A 307 25.86 -9.17 -7.76
CA GLN A 307 26.89 -10.14 -7.37
C GLN A 307 27.38 -10.99 -8.55
N ARG A 308 26.49 -11.39 -9.46
CA ARG A 308 26.89 -12.08 -10.70
C ARG A 308 27.82 -11.22 -11.56
N HIS A 309 27.61 -9.91 -11.61
CA HIS A 309 28.40 -9.00 -12.42
C HIS A 309 29.71 -8.57 -11.75
N PHE A 310 29.69 -8.22 -10.47
CA PHE A 310 30.81 -7.62 -9.74
C PHE A 310 31.53 -8.59 -8.77
N GLY A 311 30.98 -9.78 -8.54
CA GLY A 311 31.42 -10.70 -7.48
C GLY A 311 30.72 -10.47 -6.15
N ASP A 312 30.96 -11.36 -5.19
CA ASP A 312 30.29 -11.35 -3.88
C ASP A 312 30.84 -10.24 -2.94
N ASP A 313 32.12 -9.91 -3.07
CA ASP A 313 32.74 -8.81 -2.32
C ASP A 313 32.57 -7.49 -3.09
N LEU A 314 31.76 -6.61 -2.53
CA LEU A 314 31.45 -5.30 -3.08
C LEU A 314 32.19 -4.16 -2.36
N ALA A 315 33.18 -4.47 -1.53
CA ALA A 315 33.99 -3.47 -0.85
C ALA A 315 34.60 -2.47 -1.86
N GLY A 316 34.48 -1.19 -1.58
CA GLY A 316 34.95 -0.12 -2.47
C GLY A 316 34.03 0.20 -3.66
N LYS A 317 32.95 -0.54 -3.86
CA LYS A 317 31.93 -0.24 -4.87
C LYS A 317 30.89 0.76 -4.34
N THR A 318 30.41 1.61 -5.22
CA THR A 318 29.32 2.56 -4.95
C THR A 318 28.24 2.39 -6.01
N PHE A 319 26.99 2.27 -5.58
CA PHE A 319 25.85 2.11 -6.48
C PHE A 319 24.96 3.35 -6.44
N ALA A 320 24.58 3.85 -7.60
CA ALA A 320 23.50 4.82 -7.75
C ALA A 320 22.17 4.07 -7.65
N LEU A 321 21.32 4.43 -6.69
CA LEU A 321 20.02 3.81 -6.49
C LEU A 321 18.91 4.82 -6.79
N TRP A 322 18.07 4.52 -7.77
CA TRP A 322 16.88 5.28 -8.11
C TRP A 322 15.63 4.56 -7.63
N GLY A 323 14.89 5.21 -6.77
CA GLY A 323 13.67 4.69 -6.18
C GLY A 323 13.90 3.95 -4.86
N LEU A 324 13.26 4.47 -3.81
CA LEU A 324 13.29 3.97 -2.44
C LEU A 324 11.92 3.53 -1.96
N SER A 325 10.85 4.25 -2.33
CA SER A 325 9.47 3.85 -2.06
C SER A 325 9.11 2.53 -2.74
N PHE A 326 8.14 1.80 -2.18
CA PHE A 326 7.74 0.50 -2.73
C PHE A 326 7.08 0.58 -4.11
N LYS A 327 6.53 1.76 -4.47
CA LYS A 327 5.95 2.10 -5.78
C LYS A 327 5.96 3.63 -5.99
N PRO A 328 5.68 4.14 -7.21
CA PRO A 328 5.56 5.58 -7.46
C PRO A 328 4.41 6.26 -6.69
N ASN A 329 4.54 7.59 -6.53
CA ASN A 329 3.52 8.49 -5.97
C ASN A 329 3.19 8.23 -4.48
N THR A 330 4.13 7.66 -3.74
CA THR A 330 4.07 7.49 -2.29
C THR A 330 5.47 7.64 -1.68
N ASP A 331 5.54 7.96 -0.40
CA ASP A 331 6.77 7.93 0.40
C ASP A 331 6.92 6.64 1.23
N ASP A 332 5.97 5.70 1.09
CA ASP A 332 5.92 4.46 1.88
C ASP A 332 7.05 3.49 1.49
N MET A 333 7.86 3.14 2.48
CA MET A 333 8.98 2.20 2.34
C MET A 333 8.74 0.86 3.06
N ARG A 334 7.54 0.64 3.61
CA ARG A 334 7.22 -0.62 4.28
C ARG A 334 7.33 -1.78 3.31
N GLU A 335 8.06 -2.82 3.69
CA GLU A 335 8.30 -4.00 2.83
C GLU A 335 8.84 -3.69 1.43
N ALA A 336 9.44 -2.51 1.20
CA ALA A 336 9.98 -2.12 -0.08
C ALA A 336 11.19 -2.98 -0.48
N SER A 337 11.26 -3.38 -1.75
CA SER A 337 12.38 -4.14 -2.30
C SER A 337 13.71 -3.38 -2.23
N SER A 338 13.67 -2.05 -2.25
CA SER A 338 14.83 -1.18 -2.05
C SER A 338 15.52 -1.38 -0.71
N ARG A 339 14.75 -1.66 0.36
CA ARG A 339 15.30 -1.94 1.69
C ARG A 339 16.11 -3.21 1.71
N VAL A 340 15.56 -4.29 1.16
CA VAL A 340 16.26 -5.58 1.05
C VAL A 340 17.53 -5.40 0.22
N LEU A 341 17.45 -4.70 -0.91
CA LEU A 341 18.62 -4.43 -1.75
C LEU A 341 19.70 -3.63 -1.01
N MET A 342 19.35 -2.52 -0.37
CA MET A 342 20.31 -1.69 0.36
C MET A 342 21.00 -2.49 1.46
N GLU A 343 20.26 -3.24 2.24
CA GLU A 343 20.78 -4.06 3.32
C GLU A 343 21.72 -5.16 2.80
N GLN A 344 21.40 -5.80 1.67
CA GLN A 344 22.27 -6.78 1.01
C GLN A 344 23.57 -6.14 0.48
N LEU A 345 23.49 -4.96 -0.15
CA LEU A 345 24.66 -4.25 -0.67
C LEU A 345 25.58 -3.78 0.45
N TRP A 346 25.05 -3.26 1.54
CA TRP A 346 25.83 -2.87 2.72
C TRP A 346 26.50 -4.09 3.38
N ALA A 347 25.79 -5.21 3.50
CA ALA A 347 26.35 -6.45 4.03
C ALA A 347 27.55 -6.96 3.19
N ALA A 348 27.53 -6.69 1.88
CA ALA A 348 28.64 -7.00 0.96
C ALA A 348 29.74 -5.91 0.89
N GLY A 349 29.64 -4.85 1.69
CA GLY A 349 30.64 -3.79 1.80
C GLY A 349 30.47 -2.61 0.83
N ALA A 350 29.38 -2.54 0.08
CA ALA A 350 29.12 -1.46 -0.88
C ALA A 350 28.64 -0.17 -0.20
N LYS A 351 28.79 0.94 -0.91
CA LYS A 351 28.17 2.23 -0.61
C LYS A 351 27.03 2.53 -1.59
N ILE A 352 26.06 3.32 -1.16
CA ILE A 352 24.89 3.67 -1.94
C ILE A 352 24.73 5.19 -1.98
N LYS A 353 24.52 5.73 -3.18
CA LYS A 353 24.00 7.08 -3.42
C LYS A 353 22.57 6.93 -3.92
N ALA A 354 21.60 7.37 -3.12
CA ALA A 354 20.19 7.13 -3.42
C ALA A 354 19.43 8.41 -3.71
N TYR A 355 18.44 8.28 -4.58
CA TYR A 355 17.46 9.32 -4.87
C TYR A 355 16.06 8.73 -5.00
N ASP A 356 15.10 9.41 -4.39
CA ASP A 356 13.67 9.17 -4.57
C ASP A 356 12.94 10.52 -4.49
N PRO A 357 11.94 10.78 -5.33
CA PRO A 357 11.19 12.04 -5.28
C PRO A 357 10.54 12.35 -3.93
N GLU A 358 10.09 11.33 -3.18
CA GLU A 358 9.29 11.51 -1.97
C GLU A 358 9.83 10.77 -0.73
N ALA A 359 10.52 9.65 -0.90
CA ALA A 359 10.86 8.74 0.21
C ALA A 359 12.21 8.99 0.88
N MET A 360 12.94 10.05 0.55
CA MET A 360 14.26 10.30 1.15
C MET A 360 14.17 10.61 2.64
N ASN A 361 13.20 11.40 3.07
CA ASN A 361 12.98 11.69 4.50
C ASN A 361 12.62 10.43 5.29
N GLU A 362 11.81 9.55 4.71
CA GLU A 362 11.46 8.28 5.33
C GLU A 362 12.66 7.35 5.40
N THR A 363 13.50 7.32 4.38
CA THR A 363 14.78 6.58 4.39
C THR A 363 15.69 7.08 5.51
N GLN A 364 15.83 8.39 5.66
CA GLN A 364 16.61 8.99 6.75
C GLN A 364 16.04 8.64 8.13
N ARG A 365 14.72 8.61 8.27
CA ARG A 365 14.05 8.22 9.50
C ARG A 365 14.31 6.75 9.87
N ILE A 366 14.28 5.85 8.87
CA ILE A 366 14.47 4.40 9.08
C ILE A 366 15.93 4.07 9.43
N TYR A 367 16.88 4.59 8.66
CA TYR A 367 18.28 4.18 8.73
C TYR A 367 19.19 5.12 9.52
N GLY A 368 18.71 6.33 9.82
CA GLY A 368 19.53 7.33 10.48
C GLY A 368 20.70 7.79 9.63
N HIS A 369 21.76 8.30 10.27
CA HIS A 369 23.00 8.64 9.59
C HIS A 369 23.85 7.38 9.40
N ARG A 370 24.33 7.20 8.13
CA ARG A 370 25.22 6.08 7.76
C ARG A 370 26.31 6.60 6.85
N ASP A 371 27.55 6.11 7.05
CA ASP A 371 28.72 6.45 6.21
C ASP A 371 28.67 5.76 4.84
N ASP A 372 27.82 4.76 4.67
CA ASP A 372 27.61 3.98 3.45
C ASP A 372 26.32 4.33 2.70
N LEU A 373 25.60 5.38 3.13
CA LEU A 373 24.40 5.89 2.47
C LEU A 373 24.47 7.41 2.32
N GLU A 374 24.40 7.89 1.07
CA GLU A 374 24.28 9.30 0.73
C GLU A 374 22.94 9.54 0.00
N LEU A 375 22.09 10.37 0.57
CA LEU A 375 20.83 10.79 -0.05
C LEU A 375 21.07 12.04 -0.89
N MET A 376 20.85 11.92 -2.20
CA MET A 376 21.19 12.96 -3.18
C MET A 376 19.98 13.84 -3.52
N GLY A 377 20.22 15.12 -3.74
CA GLY A 377 19.16 16.07 -4.13
C GLY A 377 18.58 15.86 -5.53
N THR A 378 19.28 15.13 -6.40
CA THR A 378 18.83 14.80 -7.76
C THR A 378 19.23 13.38 -8.14
N LYS A 379 18.48 12.79 -9.09
CA LYS A 379 18.81 11.46 -9.60
C LYS A 379 20.17 11.44 -10.33
N GLU A 380 20.48 12.53 -11.04
CA GLU A 380 21.78 12.69 -11.73
C GLU A 380 22.95 12.75 -10.74
N GLY A 381 22.76 13.39 -9.57
CA GLY A 381 23.76 13.45 -8.51
C GLY A 381 24.22 12.09 -8.00
N THR A 382 23.35 11.07 -8.06
CA THR A 382 23.70 9.70 -7.65
C THR A 382 24.72 9.03 -8.55
N LEU A 383 24.80 9.44 -9.82
CA LEU A 383 25.55 8.74 -10.88
C LEU A 383 27.05 8.97 -10.78
N HIS A 384 27.46 10.19 -10.40
CA HIS A 384 28.86 10.58 -10.44
C HIS A 384 29.74 9.72 -9.54
N GLY A 385 30.69 9.01 -10.16
CA GLY A 385 31.62 8.13 -9.47
C GLY A 385 30.99 6.82 -8.95
N SER A 386 29.73 6.53 -9.27
CA SER A 386 29.09 5.25 -8.99
C SER A 386 29.51 4.17 -10.00
N ASP A 387 29.62 2.93 -9.54
CA ASP A 387 30.04 1.80 -10.37
C ASP A 387 28.92 1.34 -11.32
N ALA A 388 27.66 1.45 -10.93
CA ALA A 388 26.50 1.14 -11.74
C ALA A 388 25.25 1.88 -11.23
N LEU A 389 24.20 1.92 -12.08
CA LEU A 389 22.86 2.38 -11.75
C LEU A 389 21.95 1.20 -11.41
N VAL A 390 21.20 1.32 -10.33
CA VAL A 390 20.16 0.35 -9.91
C VAL A 390 18.83 1.06 -9.78
N ILE A 391 17.75 0.46 -10.30
CA ILE A 391 16.40 1.02 -10.28
C ILE A 391 15.48 0.06 -9.53
N CYS A 392 14.84 0.54 -8.44
CA CYS A 392 13.91 -0.23 -7.63
C CYS A 392 12.46 0.23 -7.75
N THR A 393 12.20 1.48 -8.15
CA THR A 393 10.86 2.05 -8.25
C THR A 393 10.69 2.74 -9.59
N GLU A 394 9.56 2.52 -10.25
CA GLU A 394 9.27 2.99 -11.60
C GLU A 394 8.68 4.41 -11.63
N TRP A 395 9.30 5.36 -10.94
CA TRP A 395 8.89 6.75 -10.99
C TRP A 395 8.88 7.30 -12.42
N GLN A 396 7.90 8.16 -12.70
CA GLN A 396 7.72 8.71 -14.05
C GLN A 396 8.96 9.43 -14.57
N ASN A 397 9.68 10.16 -13.69
CA ASN A 397 10.88 10.89 -14.06
C ASN A 397 12.14 10.01 -14.32
N PHE A 398 12.03 8.68 -14.10
CA PHE A 398 13.09 7.73 -14.45
C PHE A 398 12.94 7.13 -15.86
N ARG A 399 11.77 7.32 -16.51
CA ARG A 399 11.44 6.64 -17.77
C ARG A 399 12.15 7.17 -19.00
N ALA A 400 12.55 8.44 -19.00
CA ALA A 400 13.24 9.08 -20.11
C ALA A 400 14.49 9.84 -19.61
N PRO A 401 15.51 9.13 -19.11
CA PRO A 401 16.74 9.76 -18.63
C PRO A 401 17.65 10.16 -19.80
N ASP A 402 18.63 11.00 -19.51
CA ASP A 402 19.76 11.24 -20.40
C ASP A 402 20.75 10.07 -20.31
N PHE A 403 20.70 9.14 -21.25
CA PHE A 403 21.58 7.97 -21.28
C PHE A 403 23.05 8.33 -21.55
N ASP A 404 23.32 9.41 -22.27
CA ASP A 404 24.69 9.86 -22.51
C ASP A 404 25.31 10.40 -21.22
N LEU A 405 24.54 11.14 -20.44
CA LEU A 405 24.95 11.58 -19.10
C LEU A 405 25.16 10.39 -18.15
N ILE A 406 24.26 9.40 -18.14
CA ILE A 406 24.44 8.19 -17.33
C ILE A 406 25.75 7.50 -17.66
N LYS A 407 26.01 7.29 -18.96
CA LYS A 407 27.23 6.62 -19.45
C LYS A 407 28.50 7.39 -19.10
N ALA A 408 28.46 8.71 -19.19
CA ALA A 408 29.61 9.56 -18.88
C ALA A 408 29.90 9.67 -17.38
N SER A 409 28.88 9.52 -16.53
CA SER A 409 28.96 9.72 -15.07
C SER A 409 29.30 8.46 -14.30
N LEU A 410 28.88 7.29 -14.77
CA LEU A 410 29.19 6.00 -14.16
C LEU A 410 30.63 5.56 -14.46
N LYS A 411 31.25 4.81 -13.56
CA LYS A 411 32.54 4.17 -13.81
C LYS A 411 32.47 3.09 -14.88
N SER A 412 31.35 2.40 -14.99
CA SER A 412 31.03 1.43 -16.04
C SER A 412 29.57 1.55 -16.47
N PRO A 413 29.30 1.37 -17.78
CA PRO A 413 27.96 1.57 -18.33
C PRO A 413 27.05 0.35 -18.02
N VAL A 414 26.71 0.17 -16.76
CA VAL A 414 25.91 -0.97 -16.27
C VAL A 414 24.66 -0.46 -15.56
N ILE A 415 23.52 -1.01 -15.94
CA ILE A 415 22.21 -0.72 -15.34
C ILE A 415 21.55 -2.01 -14.88
N PHE A 416 21.13 -2.04 -13.61
CA PHE A 416 20.28 -3.08 -13.03
C PHE A 416 18.87 -2.52 -12.82
N ASP A 417 17.93 -2.97 -13.61
CA ASP A 417 16.56 -2.44 -13.63
C ASP A 417 15.56 -3.45 -13.06
N GLY A 418 15.09 -3.18 -11.85
CA GLY A 418 14.11 -4.00 -11.17
C GLY A 418 12.67 -3.81 -11.63
N ARG A 419 12.41 -2.91 -12.60
CA ARG A 419 11.06 -2.54 -13.06
C ARG A 419 10.88 -2.57 -14.58
N ASN A 420 11.88 -3.02 -15.31
CA ASN A 420 11.84 -3.18 -16.77
C ASN A 420 11.45 -1.89 -17.51
N LEU A 421 12.06 -0.76 -17.12
CA LEU A 421 11.72 0.55 -17.67
C LEU A 421 12.20 0.76 -19.11
N TYR A 422 13.31 0.11 -19.47
CA TYR A 422 14.02 0.41 -20.71
C TYR A 422 14.00 -0.76 -21.69
N ASP A 423 14.26 -0.45 -22.96
CA ASP A 423 14.37 -1.45 -24.00
C ASP A 423 15.81 -2.00 -24.06
N PRO A 424 16.00 -3.34 -23.92
CA PRO A 424 17.34 -3.94 -23.90
C PRO A 424 18.14 -3.72 -25.17
N GLU A 425 17.51 -3.81 -26.35
CA GLU A 425 18.21 -3.64 -27.63
C GLU A 425 18.69 -2.19 -27.81
N ARG A 426 17.89 -1.23 -27.35
CA ARG A 426 18.26 0.19 -27.37
C ARG A 426 19.46 0.48 -26.47
N LEU A 427 19.49 -0.11 -25.27
CA LEU A 427 20.61 0.08 -24.34
C LEU A 427 21.87 -0.63 -24.81
N ASP A 428 21.76 -1.81 -25.39
CA ASP A 428 22.88 -2.54 -26.00
C ASP A 428 23.52 -1.71 -27.13
N LYS A 429 22.73 -1.15 -28.05
CA LYS A 429 23.20 -0.25 -29.11
C LYS A 429 23.91 1.01 -28.58
N ARG A 430 23.57 1.46 -27.36
CA ARG A 430 24.25 2.56 -26.67
C ARG A 430 25.49 2.13 -25.90
N GLY A 431 25.78 0.82 -25.87
CA GLY A 431 26.92 0.22 -25.18
C GLY A 431 26.75 0.08 -23.69
N PHE A 432 25.53 -0.14 -23.21
CA PHE A 432 25.24 -0.51 -21.82
C PHE A 432 25.16 -2.02 -21.67
N THR A 433 25.64 -2.52 -20.54
CA THR A 433 25.22 -3.81 -20.02
C THR A 433 23.95 -3.58 -19.19
N TYR A 434 22.85 -4.19 -19.62
CA TYR A 434 21.54 -3.94 -19.01
C TYR A 434 20.93 -5.24 -18.47
N TYR A 435 20.77 -5.27 -17.15
CA TYR A 435 20.09 -6.35 -16.44
C TYR A 435 18.67 -5.91 -16.12
N ALA A 436 17.69 -6.66 -16.59
CA ALA A 436 16.27 -6.47 -16.31
C ALA A 436 15.64 -7.78 -15.86
N ILE A 437 14.47 -7.72 -15.29
CA ILE A 437 13.78 -8.91 -14.77
C ILE A 437 13.25 -9.75 -15.93
N GLY A 438 13.82 -10.95 -16.12
CA GLY A 438 13.37 -11.91 -17.14
C GLY A 438 13.66 -11.49 -18.58
N ARG A 439 14.67 -10.64 -18.83
CA ARG A 439 15.01 -10.15 -20.19
C ARG A 439 16.42 -9.55 -20.27
N GLY A 440 16.88 -9.29 -21.48
CA GLY A 440 18.18 -8.64 -21.76
C GLY A 440 19.36 -9.50 -21.29
N ALA A 441 20.42 -8.87 -20.79
CA ALA A 441 21.63 -9.54 -20.28
C ALA A 441 21.39 -10.35 -19.01
N SER A 442 20.19 -10.25 -18.40
CA SER A 442 19.80 -11.09 -17.28
C SER A 442 19.38 -12.51 -17.71
N ILE A 443 19.11 -12.71 -18.98
CA ILE A 443 18.79 -14.05 -19.51
C ILE A 443 20.00 -14.95 -19.43
N ASP A 444 19.83 -16.08 -18.76
CA ASP A 444 20.84 -17.12 -18.60
C ASP A 444 20.22 -18.47 -18.97
N PRO A 445 20.09 -18.76 -20.29
CA PRO A 445 19.38 -19.93 -20.76
C PRO A 445 20.14 -21.22 -20.41
N VAL A 446 19.42 -22.17 -19.86
CA VAL A 446 19.93 -23.53 -19.54
C VAL A 446 19.79 -24.46 -20.74
N LEU A 447 18.94 -24.13 -21.73
CA LEU A 447 18.60 -24.95 -22.89
C LEU A 447 19.26 -24.43 -24.17
#